data_d238d389c16a2b157548d682e77dca86
#
_entry.id   d238d389c16a2b157548d682e77dca86
#
_cell.length_a   1.000
_cell.length_b   1.000
_cell.length_c   1.000
_cell.angle_alpha   90.00
_cell.angle_beta   90.00
_cell.angle_gamma   90.00
#
_symmetry.space_group_name_H-M   'P 1'
#
loop_
_entity.id
_entity.type
_entity.pdbx_description
1 polymer ?
#
loop_
_entity_poly.entity_id
_entity_poly.type
_entity_poly.pdbx_seq_one_letter_code
_entity_poly.pdbx_strand_id
1 'polypeptide(L)'
;CVLGMPVKDTIKLTDENGKIRESPRRDLVWQAQTPQAFAAELLFPAFEKLMQHSTEGITDDAMVVEQEMGIASVMVKGGYENIKITTPEDLLVAESFLAEK
;
A
#
# COMPACT_ATOMS: atom_id res chain seq x y z
N CYS A 1 2.08 -5.58 -10.31
CA CYS A 1 2.28 -6.19 -9.00
C CYS A 1 2.77 -5.17 -7.99
N VAL A 2 2.48 -5.42 -6.73
CA VAL A 2 2.78 -4.52 -5.61
C VAL A 2 3.58 -5.29 -4.57
N LEU A 3 4.75 -4.78 -4.23
CA LEU A 3 5.54 -5.34 -3.15
C LEU A 3 4.89 -5.01 -1.82
N GLY A 4 4.87 -5.94 -0.90
CA GLY A 4 4.28 -5.71 0.41
C GLY A 4 4.50 -6.87 1.37
N MET A 5 3.96 -6.73 2.58
CA MET A 5 4.02 -7.77 3.61
C MET A 5 2.68 -7.88 4.32
N PRO A 6 2.29 -9.09 4.73
CA PRO A 6 1.12 -9.24 5.60
C PRO A 6 1.32 -8.46 6.89
N VAL A 7 0.25 -7.85 7.41
CA VAL A 7 0.34 -7.11 8.68
C VAL A 7 0.58 -8.09 9.83
N LYS A 8 1.29 -7.62 10.85
CA LYS A 8 1.58 -8.41 12.05
C LYS A 8 0.53 -8.23 13.15
N ASP A 9 -0.13 -7.08 13.15
CA ASP A 9 -1.07 -6.69 14.20
C ASP A 9 -2.51 -6.89 13.74
N THR A 10 -3.42 -7.03 14.71
CA THR A 10 -4.84 -7.06 14.42
C THR A 10 -5.28 -5.71 13.85
N ILE A 11 -5.98 -5.73 12.72
CA ILE A 11 -6.47 -4.53 12.06
C ILE A 11 -7.96 -4.37 12.32
N LYS A 12 -8.38 -3.15 12.62
CA LYS A 12 -9.78 -2.77 12.78
C LYS A 12 -10.16 -1.74 11.75
N LEU A 13 -11.22 -1.96 11.02
CA LEU A 13 -11.83 -0.96 10.15
C LEU A 13 -12.90 -0.25 10.93
N THR A 14 -12.85 1.07 10.97
CA THR A 14 -13.78 1.88 11.77
C THR A 14 -14.62 2.80 10.90
N ASP A 15 -15.70 3.35 11.50
CA ASP A 15 -16.42 4.46 10.89
C ASP A 15 -15.76 5.80 11.27
N GLU A 16 -16.34 6.91 10.85
CA GLU A 16 -15.82 8.27 11.11
C GLU A 16 -15.72 8.61 12.60
N ASN A 17 -16.50 7.93 13.43
CA ASN A 17 -16.54 8.14 14.88
C ASN A 17 -15.60 7.21 15.65
N GLY A 18 -14.85 6.39 14.94
CA GLY A 18 -13.93 5.45 15.55
C GLY A 18 -14.59 4.15 16.01
N LYS A 19 -15.85 3.92 15.66
CA LYS A 19 -16.55 2.68 16.00
C LYS A 19 -16.13 1.58 15.03
N ILE A 20 -15.79 0.42 15.57
CA ILE A 20 -15.33 -0.72 14.76
C ILE A 20 -16.47 -1.24 13.88
N ARG A 21 -16.21 -1.27 12.56
CA ARG A 21 -17.14 -1.83 11.57
C ARG A 21 -16.80 -3.27 11.22
N GLU A 22 -15.52 -3.58 11.16
CA GLU A 22 -15.04 -4.88 10.71
C GLU A 22 -13.66 -5.16 11.29
N SER A 23 -13.40 -6.43 11.58
CA SER A 23 -12.07 -6.91 11.95
C SER A 23 -11.67 -7.94 10.90
N PRO A 24 -10.98 -7.50 9.82
CA PRO A 24 -10.62 -8.40 8.73
C PRO A 24 -9.62 -9.46 9.19
N ARG A 25 -9.62 -10.60 8.52
CA ARG A 25 -8.63 -11.64 8.77
C ARG A 25 -7.24 -11.07 8.48
N ARG A 26 -6.36 -11.12 9.47
CA ARG A 26 -5.01 -10.54 9.38
C ARG A 26 -4.17 -11.13 8.24
N ASP A 27 -4.35 -12.41 7.95
CA ASP A 27 -3.63 -13.09 6.88
C ASP A 27 -4.01 -12.61 5.47
N LEU A 28 -5.12 -11.88 5.35
CA LEU A 28 -5.57 -11.29 4.09
C LEU A 28 -5.29 -9.80 4.00
N VAL A 29 -4.71 -9.20 5.04
CA VAL A 29 -4.41 -7.76 5.08
C VAL A 29 -2.91 -7.54 4.89
N TRP A 30 -2.56 -6.75 3.89
CA TRP A 30 -1.18 -6.49 3.52
C TRP A 30 -0.87 -5.00 3.58
N GLN A 31 0.34 -4.66 3.98
CA GLN A 31 0.86 -3.30 3.88
C GLN A 31 1.62 -3.18 2.57
N ALA A 32 1.20 -2.23 1.73
CA ALA A 32 1.88 -1.96 0.46
C ALA A 32 3.22 -1.29 0.72
N GLN A 33 4.22 -1.73 -0.02
CA GLN A 33 5.57 -1.15 0.00
C GLN A 33 5.89 -0.59 -1.39
N THR A 34 7.09 -0.16 -1.60
CA THR A 34 7.61 0.18 -2.92
C THR A 34 8.75 -0.79 -3.23
N PRO A 35 9.01 -1.08 -4.51
CA PRO A 35 8.34 -0.54 -5.70
C PRO A 35 6.98 -1.17 -5.98
N GLN A 36 6.21 -0.48 -6.82
CA GLN A 36 4.97 -0.99 -7.42
C GLN A 36 5.17 -0.98 -8.93
N ALA A 37 4.91 -2.10 -9.58
CA ALA A 37 5.22 -2.27 -11.00
C ALA A 37 3.98 -2.62 -11.81
N PHE A 38 3.83 -1.97 -12.96
CA PHE A 38 2.69 -2.17 -13.87
C PHE A 38 3.17 -2.10 -15.31
N ALA A 39 2.46 -2.80 -16.19
CA ALA A 39 2.68 -2.62 -17.62
C ALA A 39 2.31 -1.18 -18.00
N ALA A 40 3.15 -0.55 -18.84
CA ALA A 40 2.92 0.85 -19.23
C ALA A 40 1.58 1.03 -19.94
N GLU A 41 1.17 0.06 -20.77
CA GLU A 41 -0.11 0.08 -21.47
C GLU A 41 -1.32 0.04 -20.54
N LEU A 42 -1.13 -0.37 -19.29
CA LEU A 42 -2.16 -0.36 -18.26
C LEU A 42 -2.11 0.92 -17.44
N LEU A 43 -0.90 1.32 -17.02
CA LEU A 43 -0.69 2.42 -16.10
C LEU A 43 -0.98 3.79 -16.74
N PHE A 44 -0.47 4.05 -17.94
CA PHE A 44 -0.67 5.35 -18.58
C PHE A 44 -2.14 5.66 -18.87
N PRO A 45 -2.94 4.74 -19.46
CA PRO A 45 -4.37 5.01 -19.61
C PRO A 45 -5.10 5.20 -18.30
N ALA A 46 -4.70 4.51 -17.24
CA ALA A 46 -5.28 4.67 -15.90
C ALA A 46 -5.08 6.10 -15.39
N PHE A 47 -3.87 6.64 -15.49
CA PHE A 47 -3.59 8.02 -15.10
C PHE A 47 -4.29 9.05 -15.98
N GLU A 48 -4.41 8.80 -17.28
CA GLU A 48 -5.15 9.68 -18.18
C GLU A 48 -6.62 9.80 -17.76
N LYS A 49 -7.24 8.68 -17.38
CA LYS A 49 -8.61 8.68 -16.89
C LYS A 49 -8.73 9.40 -15.55
N LEU A 50 -7.76 9.18 -14.64
CA LEU A 50 -7.74 9.82 -13.34
C LEU A 50 -7.69 11.34 -13.46
N MET A 51 -6.92 11.86 -14.41
CA MET A 51 -6.79 13.32 -14.63
C MET A 51 -8.09 14.01 -15.02
N GLN A 52 -9.12 13.24 -15.39
CA GLN A 52 -10.42 13.76 -15.79
C GLN A 52 -11.39 13.93 -14.61
N HIS A 53 -11.02 13.48 -13.42
CA HIS A 53 -11.86 13.61 -12.23
C HIS A 53 -11.01 13.71 -10.95
N SER A 54 -11.66 13.65 -9.79
CA SER A 54 -11.01 13.85 -8.50
C SER A 54 -9.94 12.80 -8.20
N THR A 55 -8.79 13.26 -7.66
CA THR A 55 -7.71 12.40 -7.18
C THR A 55 -7.81 12.15 -5.67
N GLU A 56 -8.89 12.59 -5.05
CA GLU A 56 -9.09 12.46 -3.60
C GLU A 56 -9.10 10.99 -3.18
N GLY A 57 -8.39 10.70 -2.09
CA GLY A 57 -8.32 9.34 -1.54
C GLY A 57 -7.28 8.44 -2.20
N ILE A 58 -6.59 8.90 -3.25
CA ILE A 58 -5.55 8.12 -3.91
C ILE A 58 -4.25 8.22 -3.12
N THR A 59 -3.71 7.10 -2.70
CA THR A 59 -2.45 7.04 -1.93
C THR A 59 -1.34 6.27 -2.63
N ASP A 60 -1.63 5.45 -3.65
CA ASP A 60 -0.61 4.75 -4.43
C ASP A 60 -1.08 4.44 -5.85
N ASP A 61 -0.16 3.97 -6.69
CA ASP A 61 -0.42 3.66 -8.10
C ASP A 61 -1.39 2.49 -8.28
N ALA A 62 -1.34 1.51 -7.38
CA ALA A 62 -2.26 0.37 -7.44
C ALA A 62 -3.71 0.81 -7.30
N MET A 63 -3.98 1.80 -6.46
CA MET A 63 -5.33 2.36 -6.30
C MET A 63 -5.81 3.00 -7.60
N VAL A 64 -4.91 3.69 -8.33
CA VAL A 64 -5.25 4.29 -9.62
C VAL A 64 -5.68 3.20 -10.62
N VAL A 65 -4.89 2.14 -10.73
CA VAL A 65 -5.18 1.03 -11.64
C VAL A 65 -6.48 0.33 -11.26
N GLU A 66 -6.69 0.07 -9.98
CA GLU A 66 -7.91 -0.57 -9.49
C GLU A 66 -9.15 0.29 -9.78
N GLN A 67 -9.06 1.59 -9.47
CA GLN A 67 -10.19 2.50 -9.60
C GLN A 67 -10.54 2.79 -11.06
N GLU A 68 -9.53 3.03 -11.92
CA GLU A 68 -9.75 3.50 -13.28
C GLU A 68 -9.86 2.37 -14.30
N MET A 69 -9.20 1.25 -14.07
CA MET A 69 -9.18 0.14 -15.02
C MET A 69 -9.94 -1.09 -14.51
N GLY A 70 -10.36 -1.10 -13.25
CA GLY A 70 -11.06 -2.22 -12.65
C GLY A 70 -10.22 -3.48 -12.52
N ILE A 71 -8.89 -3.35 -12.51
CA ILE A 71 -7.96 -4.48 -12.44
C ILE A 71 -7.31 -4.52 -11.07
N ALA A 72 -7.45 -5.65 -10.37
CA ALA A 72 -6.80 -5.87 -9.09
C ALA A 72 -5.34 -6.26 -9.29
N SER A 73 -4.45 -5.59 -8.55
CA SER A 73 -3.03 -5.92 -8.56
C SER A 73 -2.76 -7.12 -7.66
N VAL A 74 -1.67 -7.84 -7.93
CA VAL A 74 -1.25 -8.98 -7.12
C VAL A 74 -0.16 -8.52 -6.16
N MET A 75 -0.28 -8.89 -4.88
CA MET A 75 0.75 -8.63 -3.89
C MET A 75 1.89 -9.62 -4.01
N VAL A 76 3.11 -9.12 -3.96
CA VAL A 76 4.33 -9.92 -3.97
C VAL A 76 5.05 -9.71 -2.64
N LYS A 77 5.49 -10.77 -2.02
CA LYS A 77 6.12 -10.71 -0.71
C LYS A 77 7.46 -9.99 -0.78
N GLY A 78 7.60 -8.92 0.00
CA GLY A 78 8.82 -8.13 0.13
C GLY A 78 9.58 -8.52 1.39
N GLY A 79 9.90 -7.54 2.23
CA GLY A 79 10.55 -7.75 3.51
C GLY A 79 10.11 -6.70 4.51
N TYR A 80 10.11 -7.07 5.80
CA TYR A 80 9.73 -6.13 6.85
C TYR A 80 10.73 -4.99 7.01
N GLU A 81 11.98 -5.15 6.55
CA GLU A 81 12.99 -4.08 6.55
C GLU A 81 12.80 -3.07 5.42
N ASN A 82 11.95 -3.37 4.45
CA ASN A 82 11.65 -2.44 3.35
C ASN A 82 10.66 -1.38 3.80
N ILE A 83 11.11 -0.49 4.66
CA ILE A 83 10.31 0.59 5.21
C ILE A 83 10.52 1.89 4.42
N LYS A 84 9.49 2.75 4.45
CA LYS A 84 9.60 4.11 3.92
C LYS A 84 9.96 5.04 5.06
N ILE A 85 11.07 5.71 4.97
CA ILE A 85 11.52 6.65 6.01
C ILE A 85 10.79 7.98 5.82
N THR A 86 9.85 8.27 6.72
CA THR A 86 9.04 9.48 6.66
C THR A 86 9.01 10.25 7.98
N THR A 87 9.41 9.62 9.07
CA THR A 87 9.43 10.24 10.42
C THR A 87 10.79 10.06 11.05
N PRO A 88 11.14 10.88 12.11
CA PRO A 88 12.40 10.66 12.84
C PRO A 88 12.52 9.28 13.47
N GLU A 89 11.42 8.69 13.90
CA GLU A 89 11.40 7.35 14.47
C GLU A 89 11.79 6.29 13.43
N ASP A 90 11.45 6.52 12.16
CA ASP A 90 11.80 5.61 11.08
C ASP A 90 13.30 5.53 10.88
N LEU A 91 14.05 6.61 11.15
CA LEU A 91 15.50 6.60 11.09
C LEU A 91 16.10 5.64 12.13
N LEU A 92 15.54 5.62 13.32
CA LEU A 92 15.98 4.70 14.37
C LEU A 92 15.70 3.25 13.99
N VAL A 93 14.54 2.98 13.40
CA VAL A 93 14.18 1.65 12.90
C VAL A 93 15.14 1.22 11.79
N ALA A 94 15.45 2.12 10.85
CA ALA A 94 16.37 1.84 9.76
C ALA A 94 17.79 1.53 10.28
N GLU A 95 18.27 2.27 11.26
CA GLU A 95 19.57 2.01 11.89
C GLU A 95 19.60 0.62 12.53
N SER A 96 18.51 0.23 13.18
CA SER A 96 18.37 -1.09 13.78
C SER A 96 18.52 -2.21 12.74
N PHE A 97 17.88 -2.06 11.59
CA PHE A 97 17.99 -3.03 10.49
C PHE A 97 19.41 -3.09 9.92
N LEU A 98 20.07 -1.96 9.79
CA LEU A 98 21.45 -1.90 9.26
C LEU A 98 22.44 -2.55 10.24
N ALA A 99 22.21 -2.44 11.54
CA ALA A 99 23.09 -3.01 12.55
C ALA A 99 23.07 -4.54 12.56
N GLU A 100 22.04 -5.16 11.97
CA GLU A 100 21.91 -6.62 11.91
C GLU A 100 22.65 -7.23 10.71
N LYS A 101 23.19 -6.42 9.82
CA LYS A 101 23.89 -6.89 8.60
C LYS A 101 25.40 -7.02 8.77
#